data_4bc751f6cbc1267fee1160a6c3fb2dc2
#
_entry.id   4bc751f6cbc1267fee1160a6c3fb2dc2
#
_cell.length_a   1.000
_cell.length_b   1.000
_cell.length_c   1.000
_cell.angle_alpha   90.00
_cell.angle_beta   90.00
_cell.angle_gamma   90.00
#
_symmetry.space_group_name_H-M   'P 1'
#
loop_
_entity.id
_entity.type
_entity.pdbx_description
1 polymer ?
#
loop_
_entity_poly.entity_id
_entity_poly.type
_entity_poly.pdbx_seq_one_letter_code
_entity_poly.pdbx_strand_id
1 'polypeptide(L)'
;MAKKIMVVDDDPQIISYLTTLFADNGYDVCSASDGEVALKVLEQERPDCITLDLEMPNEWGPRFYRKYSQKEEFKNTPVIVISGLDGHDQSIRKAVAAIRKPFEPEAVLAAVKKALGE
;
A
#
# COMPACT_ATOMS: atom_id res chain seq x y z
N MET A 1 7.18 -10.70 16.45
CA MET A 1 6.31 -11.07 15.33
C MET A 1 6.53 -10.11 14.17
N ALA A 2 6.54 -10.65 12.96
CA ALA A 2 6.75 -9.83 11.79
C ALA A 2 5.56 -8.93 11.53
N LYS A 3 5.83 -7.69 11.13
CA LYS A 3 4.79 -6.79 10.65
C LYS A 3 4.36 -7.23 9.25
N LYS A 4 3.10 -7.01 8.94
CA LYS A 4 2.51 -7.44 7.67
C LYS A 4 2.27 -6.21 6.78
N ILE A 5 2.71 -6.31 5.53
CA ILE A 5 2.51 -5.24 4.54
C ILE A 5 1.60 -5.77 3.44
N MET A 6 0.57 -4.99 3.13
CA MET A 6 -0.35 -5.31 2.05
C MET A 6 0.00 -4.48 0.82
N VAL A 7 0.19 -5.14 -0.32
CA VAL A 7 0.51 -4.49 -1.59
C VAL A 7 -0.73 -4.46 -2.46
N VAL A 8 -1.18 -3.27 -2.83
CA VAL A 8 -2.34 -3.08 -3.70
C VAL A 8 -1.90 -2.40 -4.99
N ASP A 9 -1.90 -3.15 -6.09
CA ASP A 9 -1.47 -2.67 -7.40
C ASP A 9 -2.07 -3.60 -8.45
N ASP A 10 -2.45 -3.06 -9.60
CA ASP A 10 -3.01 -3.90 -10.67
C ASP A 10 -1.96 -4.52 -11.57
N ASP A 11 -0.70 -4.15 -11.40
CA ASP A 11 0.42 -4.70 -12.17
C ASP A 11 1.03 -5.89 -11.43
N PRO A 12 0.91 -7.11 -11.97
CA PRO A 12 1.45 -8.29 -11.29
C PRO A 12 2.96 -8.25 -11.12
N GLN A 13 3.68 -7.55 -11.98
CA GLN A 13 5.14 -7.41 -11.84
C GLN A 13 5.49 -6.56 -10.64
N ILE A 14 4.75 -5.49 -10.39
CA ILE A 14 4.95 -4.64 -9.21
C ILE A 14 4.60 -5.41 -7.95
N ILE A 15 3.50 -6.15 -7.94
CA ILE A 15 3.13 -6.99 -6.80
C ILE A 15 4.24 -7.98 -6.48
N SER A 16 4.73 -8.69 -7.50
CA SER A 16 5.79 -9.67 -7.30
C SER A 16 7.06 -9.02 -6.76
N TYR A 17 7.45 -7.89 -7.32
CA TYR A 17 8.64 -7.18 -6.90
C TYR A 17 8.53 -6.71 -5.45
N LEU A 18 7.45 -6.04 -5.10
CA LEU A 18 7.29 -5.48 -3.76
C LEU A 18 7.12 -6.57 -2.69
N THR A 19 6.35 -7.61 -2.98
CA THR A 19 6.18 -8.69 -2.01
C THR A 19 7.49 -9.41 -1.75
N THR A 20 8.30 -9.62 -2.79
CA THR A 20 9.62 -10.21 -2.63
C THR A 20 10.55 -9.30 -1.82
N LEU A 21 10.56 -8.01 -2.15
CA LEU A 21 11.37 -7.03 -1.43
C LEU A 21 11.06 -7.01 0.06
N PHE A 22 9.77 -6.96 0.40
CA PHE A 22 9.37 -6.90 1.79
C PHE A 22 9.65 -8.21 2.52
N ALA A 23 9.36 -9.35 1.88
CA ALA A 23 9.63 -10.65 2.49
C ALA A 23 11.14 -10.83 2.75
N ASP A 24 11.98 -10.40 1.82
CA ASP A 24 13.44 -10.46 1.99
C ASP A 24 13.94 -9.60 3.13
N ASN A 25 13.15 -8.62 3.55
CA ASN A 25 13.50 -7.71 4.65
C ASN A 25 12.76 -8.03 5.95
N GLY A 26 12.19 -9.22 6.05
CA GLY A 26 11.64 -9.72 7.30
C GLY A 26 10.18 -9.38 7.56
N TYR A 27 9.46 -8.90 6.56
CA TYR A 27 8.03 -8.60 6.72
C TYR A 27 7.16 -9.73 6.19
N ASP A 28 6.00 -9.92 6.80
CA ASP A 28 4.95 -10.73 6.19
C ASP A 28 4.27 -9.89 5.10
N VAL A 29 3.73 -10.57 4.10
CA VAL A 29 3.14 -9.86 2.95
C VAL A 29 1.79 -10.46 2.57
N CYS A 30 0.92 -9.61 2.06
CA CYS A 30 -0.29 -10.01 1.35
C CYS A 30 -0.50 -9.03 0.22
N SER A 31 -1.36 -9.35 -0.73
CA SER A 31 -1.54 -8.50 -1.90
C SER A 31 -2.95 -8.58 -2.46
N ALA A 32 -3.30 -7.59 -3.26
CA ALA A 32 -4.54 -7.57 -4.02
C ALA A 32 -4.30 -6.81 -5.32
N SER A 33 -4.91 -7.29 -6.40
CA SER A 33 -4.71 -6.72 -7.73
C SER A 33 -5.83 -5.76 -8.15
N ASP A 34 -6.87 -5.62 -7.34
CA ASP A 34 -7.90 -4.61 -7.56
C ASP A 34 -8.52 -4.18 -6.23
N GLY A 35 -9.30 -3.10 -6.29
CA GLY A 35 -9.82 -2.48 -5.08
C GLY A 35 -10.88 -3.30 -4.35
N GLU A 36 -11.69 -4.06 -5.07
CA GLU A 36 -12.69 -4.89 -4.40
C GLU A 36 -12.04 -6.03 -3.64
N VAL A 37 -11.09 -6.71 -4.27
CA VAL A 37 -10.33 -7.77 -3.63
C VAL A 37 -9.53 -7.19 -2.46
N ALA A 38 -9.00 -5.98 -2.63
CA ALA A 38 -8.23 -5.32 -1.58
C ALA A 38 -9.04 -5.16 -0.30
N LEU A 39 -10.31 -4.78 -0.41
CA LEU A 39 -11.16 -4.63 0.78
C LEU A 39 -11.34 -5.96 1.53
N LYS A 40 -11.48 -7.05 0.78
CA LYS A 40 -11.62 -8.39 1.38
C LYS A 40 -10.32 -8.84 2.04
N VAL A 41 -9.20 -8.66 1.36
CA VAL A 41 -7.89 -9.02 1.89
C VAL A 41 -7.58 -8.21 3.15
N LEU A 42 -7.90 -6.93 3.13
CA LEU A 42 -7.71 -6.06 4.30
C LEU A 42 -8.41 -6.62 5.54
N GLU A 43 -9.65 -7.05 5.40
CA GLU A 43 -10.41 -7.59 6.52
C GLU A 43 -9.87 -8.93 7.00
N GLN A 44 -9.40 -9.75 6.09
CA GLN A 44 -8.87 -11.08 6.42
C GLN A 44 -7.47 -11.00 7.02
N GLU A 45 -6.61 -10.17 6.45
CA GLU A 45 -5.18 -10.16 6.78
C GLU A 45 -4.78 -9.13 7.81
N ARG A 46 -5.54 -8.06 7.98
CA ARG A 46 -5.29 -6.98 8.94
C ARG A 46 -3.85 -6.49 8.90
N PRO A 47 -3.41 -5.95 7.77
CA PRO A 47 -2.01 -5.53 7.62
C PRO A 47 -1.67 -4.36 8.54
N ASP A 48 -0.38 -4.24 8.83
CA ASP A 48 0.15 -3.13 9.62
C ASP A 48 0.45 -1.90 8.76
N CYS A 49 0.58 -2.08 7.45
CA CYS A 49 0.88 -1.01 6.50
C CYS A 49 0.38 -1.42 5.12
N ILE A 50 -0.01 -0.43 4.32
CA ILE A 50 -0.52 -0.67 2.97
C ILE A 50 0.31 0.14 1.97
N THR A 51 0.74 -0.48 0.88
CA THR A 51 1.23 0.25 -0.29
C THR A 51 0.12 0.27 -1.33
N LEU A 52 -0.16 1.42 -1.91
CA LEU A 52 -1.34 1.62 -2.74
C LEU A 52 -1.00 2.34 -4.03
N ASP A 53 -1.32 1.69 -5.16
CA ASP A 53 -1.26 2.32 -6.47
C ASP A 53 -2.55 3.12 -6.71
N LEU A 54 -2.41 4.34 -7.20
CA LEU A 54 -3.56 5.18 -7.52
C LEU A 54 -4.09 4.95 -8.93
N GLU A 55 -3.29 4.32 -9.80
CA GLU A 55 -3.63 4.13 -11.22
C GLU A 55 -4.36 2.82 -11.50
N MET A 56 -5.32 2.48 -10.67
CA MET A 56 -6.12 1.28 -10.91
C MET A 56 -7.43 1.63 -11.61
N PRO A 57 -8.00 0.69 -12.39
CA PRO A 57 -9.26 0.94 -13.08
C PRO A 57 -10.37 1.41 -12.13
N ASN A 58 -11.27 2.24 -12.65
CA ASN A 58 -12.44 2.76 -11.92
C ASN A 58 -12.08 3.57 -10.70
N GLU A 59 -10.90 4.21 -10.71
CA GLU A 59 -10.40 5.05 -9.62
C GLU A 59 -10.33 4.30 -8.28
N TRP A 60 -10.05 2.99 -8.34
CA TRP A 60 -10.06 2.16 -7.13
C TRP A 60 -8.97 2.51 -6.11
N GLY A 61 -7.88 3.16 -6.53
CA GLY A 61 -6.86 3.60 -5.56
C GLY A 61 -7.47 4.52 -4.51
N PRO A 62 -7.95 5.72 -4.89
CA PRO A 62 -8.61 6.62 -3.94
C PRO A 62 -9.87 6.05 -3.32
N ARG A 63 -10.67 5.29 -4.09
CA ARG A 63 -11.89 4.67 -3.56
C ARG A 63 -11.60 3.67 -2.45
N PHE A 64 -10.59 2.84 -2.64
CA PHE A 64 -10.18 1.87 -1.63
C PHE A 64 -9.81 2.61 -0.34
N TYR A 65 -8.98 3.65 -0.45
CA TYR A 65 -8.58 4.43 0.71
C TYR A 65 -9.80 5.04 1.43
N ARG A 66 -10.71 5.66 0.69
CA ARG A 66 -11.90 6.28 1.28
C ARG A 66 -12.75 5.24 2.02
N LYS A 67 -12.88 4.05 1.45
CA LYS A 67 -13.69 3.00 2.07
C LYS A 67 -13.05 2.47 3.34
N TYR A 68 -11.75 2.15 3.31
CA TYR A 68 -11.15 1.55 4.50
C TYR A 68 -10.92 2.57 5.60
N SER A 69 -10.62 3.81 5.25
CA SER A 69 -10.33 4.84 6.25
C SER A 69 -11.57 5.23 7.07
N GLN A 70 -12.75 4.88 6.62
CA GLN A 70 -13.98 5.08 7.38
C GLN A 70 -14.27 3.96 8.38
N LYS A 71 -13.55 2.84 8.26
CA LYS A 71 -13.74 1.72 9.19
C LYS A 71 -12.90 1.96 10.43
N GLU A 72 -13.53 1.83 11.59
CA GLU A 72 -12.87 2.11 12.88
C GLU A 72 -11.58 1.29 13.06
N GLU A 73 -11.62 0.03 12.64
CA GLU A 73 -10.48 -0.88 12.80
C GLU A 73 -9.31 -0.57 11.87
N PHE A 74 -9.54 0.20 10.79
CA PHE A 74 -8.51 0.46 9.77
C PHE A 74 -8.17 1.94 9.57
N LYS A 75 -8.90 2.85 10.21
CA LYS A 75 -8.71 4.28 9.96
C LYS A 75 -7.29 4.77 10.24
N ASN A 76 -6.56 4.08 11.11
CA ASN A 76 -5.20 4.45 11.47
C ASN A 76 -4.14 3.58 10.80
N THR A 77 -4.55 2.67 9.89
CA THR A 77 -3.58 1.85 9.15
C THR A 77 -2.84 2.77 8.17
N PRO A 78 -1.51 2.88 8.30
CA PRO A 78 -0.75 3.80 7.44
C PRO A 78 -0.73 3.32 6.00
N VAL A 79 -0.74 4.27 5.07
CA VAL A 79 -0.71 4.00 3.64
C VAL A 79 0.47 4.74 3.01
N ILE A 80 1.15 4.04 2.11
CA ILE A 80 2.21 4.61 1.27
C ILE A 80 1.71 4.54 -0.16
N VAL A 81 1.63 5.70 -0.81
CA VAL A 81 1.22 5.76 -2.22
C VAL A 81 2.43 5.47 -3.10
N ILE A 82 2.29 4.51 -4.01
CA ILE A 82 3.34 4.18 -5.00
C ILE A 82 2.67 4.20 -6.37
N SER A 83 2.89 5.27 -7.13
CA SER A 83 2.14 5.48 -8.37
C SER A 83 2.99 6.12 -9.45
N GLY A 84 2.62 5.88 -10.71
CA GLY A 84 3.20 6.57 -11.85
C GLY A 84 2.65 7.96 -12.07
N LEU A 85 1.54 8.29 -11.39
CA LEU A 85 0.99 9.65 -11.46
C LEU A 85 1.92 10.62 -10.75
N ASP A 86 1.87 11.89 -11.17
CA ASP A 86 2.65 12.93 -10.51
C ASP A 86 2.36 12.89 -9.00
N GLY A 87 3.44 12.96 -8.21
CA GLY A 87 3.35 12.87 -6.77
C GLY A 87 2.55 13.99 -6.10
N HIS A 88 1.81 14.75 -6.88
CA HIS A 88 0.96 15.82 -6.40
C HIS A 88 -0.49 15.41 -6.24
N ASP A 89 -0.81 14.14 -6.41
CA ASP A 89 -2.16 13.69 -6.20
C ASP A 89 -2.50 13.80 -4.73
N GLN A 90 -3.43 14.68 -4.43
CA GLN A 90 -3.87 14.99 -3.08
C GLN A 90 -5.01 14.08 -2.63
N SER A 91 -5.33 13.06 -3.41
CA SER A 91 -6.45 12.17 -3.10
C SER A 91 -6.31 11.48 -1.75
N ILE A 92 -5.05 11.29 -1.31
CA ILE A 92 -4.79 10.62 -0.03
C ILE A 92 -3.92 11.53 0.81
N ARG A 93 -4.58 12.42 1.55
CA ARG A 93 -3.89 13.43 2.36
C ARG A 93 -3.11 12.86 3.53
N LYS A 94 -3.53 11.69 4.03
CA LYS A 94 -2.91 11.06 5.20
C LYS A 94 -1.86 10.05 4.83
N ALA A 95 -1.46 9.98 3.55
CA ALA A 95 -0.39 9.07 3.16
C ALA A 95 0.89 9.42 3.91
N VAL A 96 1.58 8.41 4.41
CA VAL A 96 2.85 8.58 5.08
C VAL A 96 3.91 9.07 4.10
N ALA A 97 3.85 8.55 2.88
CA ALA A 97 4.75 8.95 1.80
C ALA A 97 4.05 8.73 0.47
N ALA A 98 4.47 9.49 -0.55
CA ALA A 98 4.05 9.29 -1.92
C ALA A 98 5.31 9.06 -2.74
N ILE A 99 5.41 7.89 -3.35
CA ILE A 99 6.59 7.47 -4.11
C ILE A 99 6.20 7.31 -5.56
N ARG A 100 6.99 7.91 -6.45
CA ARG A 100 6.73 7.88 -7.87
C ARG A 100 7.40 6.68 -8.51
N LYS A 101 6.71 6.02 -9.43
CA LYS A 101 7.30 4.98 -10.27
C LYS A 101 8.10 5.62 -11.41
N PRO A 102 9.24 5.08 -11.80
CA PRO A 102 9.94 3.98 -11.17
C PRO A 102 10.58 4.40 -9.85
N PHE A 103 10.64 3.50 -8.89
CA PHE A 103 11.09 3.81 -7.55
C PHE A 103 12.40 3.09 -7.21
N GLU A 104 13.10 3.65 -6.21
CA GLU A 104 14.28 2.99 -5.64
C GLU A 104 13.83 2.10 -4.46
N PRO A 105 14.33 0.85 -4.37
CA PRO A 105 13.93 -0.03 -3.27
C PRO A 105 14.18 0.57 -1.90
N GLU A 106 15.29 1.29 -1.73
CA GLU A 106 15.64 1.91 -0.46
C GLU A 106 14.62 2.96 -0.03
N ALA A 107 14.05 3.69 -1.00
CA ALA A 107 13.04 4.69 -0.70
C ALA A 107 11.75 4.04 -0.20
N VAL A 108 11.37 2.91 -0.79
CA VAL A 108 10.19 2.17 -0.38
C VAL A 108 10.39 1.60 1.02
N LEU A 109 11.55 0.99 1.28
CA LEU A 109 11.83 0.42 2.59
C LEU A 109 11.88 1.49 3.68
N ALA A 110 12.46 2.66 3.37
CA ALA A 110 12.49 3.77 4.32
C ALA A 110 11.09 4.25 4.67
N ALA A 111 10.21 4.34 3.67
CA ALA A 111 8.82 4.75 3.88
C ALA A 111 8.08 3.75 4.76
N VAL A 112 8.29 2.45 4.52
CA VAL A 112 7.67 1.40 5.32
C VAL A 112 8.13 1.49 6.78
N LYS A 113 9.43 1.65 7.01
CA LYS A 113 9.96 1.78 8.38
C LYS A 113 9.35 2.99 9.08
N LYS A 114 9.25 4.11 8.40
CA LYS A 114 8.62 5.30 8.93
C LYS A 114 7.16 5.04 9.30
N ALA A 115 6.44 4.37 8.41
CA ALA A 115 5.02 4.07 8.63
C ALA A 115 4.82 3.15 9.83
N LEU A 116 5.74 2.23 10.06
CA LEU A 116 5.65 1.25 11.16
C LEU A 116 6.29 1.74 12.45
N GLY A 117 6.86 2.93 12.46
CA GLY A 117 7.52 3.48 13.65
C GLY A 117 8.86 2.84 13.96
N GLU A 118 9.50 2.32 12.94
CA GLU A 118 10.80 1.65 13.09
C GLU A 118 11.97 2.55 12.76
#